data_01314a6166a6c24a13601f31ce39d6e9
#
_entry.id   01314a6166a6c24a13601f31ce39d6e9
#
_cell.length_a   1.000
_cell.length_b   1.000
_cell.length_c   1.000
_cell.angle_alpha   90.00
_cell.angle_beta   90.00
_cell.angle_gamma   90.00
#
_symmetry.space_group_name_H-M   'P 1'
#
loop_
_entity.id
_entity.type
_entity.pdbx_description
1 polymer ?
#
loop_
_entity_poly.entity_id
_entity_poly.type
_entity_poly.pdbx_seq_one_letter_code
_entity_poly.pdbx_strand_id
1 'polypeptide(L)'
;MDEMHRALRASPLMVDRLDLLTRLNRQWGVGQIMITHTFTDLLCLDTQAQNNKARGFVERSKIKVLGALSRTEIKRYLRGESGLPISVREEDMLADWATPTNFDANASFKGVGKFLIKLGGLPGIPVNVQMCDIERSGFNDTNAKWSR
;
A
#
# COMPACT_ATOMS: atom_id res chain seq x y z
N MET A 1 -2.31 -4.58 -10.60
CA MET A 1 -2.23 -5.91 -9.95
C MET A 1 -2.65 -5.72 -8.51
N ASP A 2 -3.80 -6.22 -8.17
CA ASP A 2 -4.34 -6.22 -6.82
C ASP A 2 -3.88 -7.47 -6.06
N GLU A 3 -3.83 -7.38 -4.73
CA GLU A 3 -3.33 -8.45 -3.86
C GLU A 3 -1.99 -9.06 -4.34
N MET A 4 -1.03 -8.23 -4.61
CA MET A 4 0.26 -8.61 -5.22
C MET A 4 0.94 -9.76 -4.46
N HIS A 5 0.81 -9.82 -3.14
CA HIS A 5 1.37 -10.88 -2.30
C HIS A 5 0.91 -12.28 -2.70
N ARG A 6 -0.35 -12.43 -3.13
CA ARG A 6 -0.89 -13.74 -3.58
C ARG A 6 -0.18 -14.21 -4.85
N ALA A 7 0.06 -13.29 -5.78
CA ALA A 7 0.80 -13.61 -7.00
C ALA A 7 2.26 -13.98 -6.72
N LEU A 8 2.91 -13.26 -5.79
CA LEU A 8 4.30 -13.55 -5.39
C LEU A 8 4.44 -14.92 -4.72
N ARG A 9 3.45 -15.32 -3.91
CA ARG A 9 3.44 -16.63 -3.24
C ARG A 9 3.00 -17.79 -4.15
N ALA A 10 2.30 -17.51 -5.24
CA ALA A 10 1.83 -18.56 -6.15
C ALA A 10 2.97 -19.30 -6.86
N SER A 11 4.09 -18.62 -7.10
CA SER A 11 5.27 -19.25 -7.72
C SER A 11 6.52 -18.40 -7.51
N PRO A 12 7.67 -19.02 -7.15
CA PRO A 12 8.96 -18.32 -7.10
C PRO A 12 9.31 -17.61 -8.41
N LEU A 13 8.91 -18.16 -9.54
CA LEU A 13 9.11 -17.58 -10.87
C LEU A 13 8.37 -16.25 -11.06
N MET A 14 7.27 -16.02 -10.35
CA MET A 14 6.52 -14.75 -10.42
C MET A 14 7.32 -13.59 -9.83
N VAL A 15 8.08 -13.84 -8.78
CA VAL A 15 8.98 -12.81 -8.19
C VAL A 15 10.00 -12.36 -9.23
N ASP A 16 10.62 -13.30 -9.94
CA ASP A 16 11.62 -13.02 -10.97
C ASP A 16 11.03 -12.29 -12.18
N ARG A 17 9.87 -12.75 -12.65
CA ARG A 17 9.16 -12.09 -13.76
C ARG A 17 8.75 -10.65 -13.42
N LEU A 18 8.23 -10.43 -12.22
CA LEU A 18 7.87 -9.09 -11.77
C LEU A 18 9.09 -8.20 -11.58
N ASP A 19 10.20 -8.73 -11.06
CA ASP A 19 11.46 -7.97 -10.97
C ASP A 19 11.93 -7.52 -12.36
N LEU A 20 11.92 -8.42 -13.34
CA LEU A 20 12.26 -8.11 -14.72
C LEU A 20 11.32 -7.03 -15.30
N LEU A 21 10.00 -7.20 -15.15
CA LEU A 21 9.01 -6.23 -15.64
C LEU A 21 9.22 -4.85 -15.02
N THR A 22 9.44 -4.75 -13.71
CA THR A 22 9.67 -3.44 -13.05
C THR A 22 10.93 -2.73 -13.55
N ARG A 23 11.91 -3.46 -14.09
CA ARG A 23 13.11 -2.89 -14.69
C ARG A 23 12.89 -2.44 -16.13
N LEU A 24 12.07 -3.17 -16.90
CA LEU A 24 11.88 -2.96 -18.34
C LEU A 24 10.67 -2.07 -18.68
N ASN A 25 9.73 -1.90 -17.78
CA ASN A 25 8.50 -1.16 -18.00
C ASN A 25 8.72 0.23 -18.61
N ARG A 26 9.76 0.94 -18.16
CA ARG A 26 10.11 2.26 -18.70
C ARG A 26 10.43 2.24 -20.19
N GLN A 27 11.12 1.21 -20.64
CA GLN A 27 11.52 1.07 -22.05
C GLN A 27 10.32 0.77 -22.94
N TRP A 28 9.30 0.12 -22.38
CA TRP A 28 8.09 -0.29 -23.09
C TRP A 28 6.93 0.71 -22.95
N GLY A 29 7.15 1.83 -22.25
CA GLY A 29 6.08 2.81 -21.99
C GLY A 29 4.95 2.25 -21.12
N VAL A 30 5.21 1.22 -20.31
CA VAL A 30 4.22 0.55 -19.46
C VAL A 30 4.25 1.12 -18.05
N GLY A 31 3.09 1.58 -17.58
CA GLY A 31 2.84 1.90 -16.16
C GLY A 31 2.39 0.65 -15.41
N GLN A 32 2.99 0.38 -14.26
CA GLN A 32 2.61 -0.74 -13.39
C GLN A 32 2.10 -0.23 -12.05
N ILE A 33 0.88 -0.64 -11.68
CA ILE A 33 0.28 -0.38 -10.37
C ILE A 33 0.27 -1.69 -9.59
N MET A 34 0.86 -1.67 -8.39
CA MET A 34 0.93 -2.79 -7.47
C MET A 34 0.20 -2.41 -6.18
N ILE A 35 -0.74 -3.23 -5.75
CA ILE A 35 -1.56 -3.01 -4.56
C ILE A 35 -1.28 -4.14 -3.57
N THR A 36 -1.06 -3.79 -2.31
CA THR A 36 -0.90 -4.72 -1.20
C THR A 36 -1.53 -4.14 0.06
N HIS A 37 -1.97 -4.99 0.97
CA HIS A 37 -2.56 -4.56 2.24
C HIS A 37 -1.50 -4.17 3.26
N THR A 38 -0.39 -4.91 3.30
CA THR A 38 0.69 -4.68 4.27
C THR A 38 2.05 -4.84 3.60
N PHE A 39 3.07 -4.21 4.18
CA PHE A 39 4.45 -4.45 3.78
C PHE A 39 4.94 -5.85 4.17
N THR A 40 4.41 -6.40 5.25
CA THR A 40 4.71 -7.77 5.69
C THR A 40 4.41 -8.77 4.60
N ASP A 41 3.29 -8.62 3.91
CA ASP A 41 2.89 -9.53 2.83
C ASP A 41 3.88 -9.57 1.67
N LEU A 42 4.56 -8.45 1.41
CA LEU A 42 5.60 -8.37 0.38
C LEU A 42 6.93 -8.98 0.83
N LEU A 43 7.22 -8.96 2.13
CA LEU A 43 8.54 -9.26 2.69
C LEU A 43 8.61 -10.61 3.42
N CYS A 44 7.52 -11.40 3.40
CA CYS A 44 7.45 -12.74 3.99
C CYS A 44 7.38 -13.82 2.90
N LEU A 45 8.31 -13.76 1.94
CA LEU A 45 8.48 -14.80 0.92
C LEU A 45 9.44 -15.88 1.41
N ASP A 46 9.45 -17.02 0.72
CA ASP A 46 10.14 -18.25 1.17
C ASP A 46 11.66 -18.08 1.32
N THR A 47 12.27 -17.21 0.53
CA THR A 47 13.72 -17.02 0.58
C THR A 47 14.11 -15.55 0.76
N GLN A 48 15.28 -15.31 1.37
CA GLN A 48 15.84 -13.97 1.52
C GLN A 48 16.08 -13.29 0.16
N ALA A 49 16.46 -14.06 -0.86
CA ALA A 49 16.65 -13.53 -2.20
C ALA A 49 15.35 -12.99 -2.79
N GLN A 50 14.23 -13.68 -2.60
CA GLN A 50 12.91 -13.21 -3.02
C GLN A 50 12.47 -11.96 -2.23
N ASN A 51 12.70 -11.94 -0.92
CA ASN A 51 12.42 -10.77 -0.10
C ASN A 51 13.21 -9.53 -0.57
N ASN A 52 14.48 -9.69 -0.91
CA ASN A 52 15.31 -8.61 -1.45
C ASN A 52 14.78 -8.10 -2.80
N LYS A 53 14.32 -8.99 -3.69
CA LYS A 53 13.66 -8.59 -4.95
C LYS A 53 12.36 -7.84 -4.70
N ALA A 54 11.54 -8.31 -3.76
CA ALA A 54 10.28 -7.66 -3.40
C ALA A 54 10.50 -6.26 -2.79
N ARG A 55 11.52 -6.07 -1.95
CA ARG A 55 11.96 -4.73 -1.51
C ARG A 55 12.28 -3.83 -2.69
N GLY A 56 13.00 -4.34 -3.68
CA GLY A 56 13.31 -3.61 -4.90
C GLY A 56 12.06 -3.11 -5.65
N PHE A 57 10.90 -3.78 -5.55
CA PHE A 57 9.66 -3.26 -6.15
C PHE A 57 9.22 -1.96 -5.47
N VAL A 58 9.28 -1.90 -4.14
CA VAL A 58 8.94 -0.71 -3.37
C VAL A 58 9.91 0.43 -3.66
N GLU A 59 11.22 0.14 -3.68
CA GLU A 59 12.27 1.14 -3.94
C GLU A 59 12.14 1.77 -5.33
N ARG A 60 11.90 0.93 -6.36
CA ARG A 60 11.76 1.39 -7.75
C ARG A 60 10.45 2.11 -8.04
N SER A 61 9.44 1.93 -7.21
CA SER A 61 8.16 2.64 -7.36
C SER A 61 8.36 4.13 -7.09
N LYS A 62 8.25 4.95 -8.11
CA LYS A 62 8.39 6.41 -8.01
C LYS A 62 7.25 7.06 -7.22
N ILE A 63 6.05 6.54 -7.42
CA ILE A 63 4.84 7.02 -6.74
C ILE A 63 4.41 5.94 -5.75
N LYS A 64 4.16 6.34 -4.52
CA LYS A 64 3.62 5.47 -3.47
C LYS A 64 2.37 6.11 -2.89
N VAL A 65 1.30 5.35 -2.83
CA VAL A 65 0.04 5.77 -2.22
C VAL A 65 -0.13 4.96 -0.95
N LEU A 66 -0.05 5.63 0.19
CA LEU A 66 -0.11 5.03 1.52
C LEU A 66 -1.47 5.32 2.13
N GLY A 67 -2.21 4.29 2.49
CA GLY A 67 -3.37 4.40 3.35
C GLY A 67 -3.00 4.46 4.83
N ALA A 68 -3.97 4.23 5.70
CA ALA A 68 -3.75 4.12 7.14
C ALA A 68 -2.76 2.97 7.47
N LEU A 69 -1.79 3.24 8.33
CA LEU A 69 -0.75 2.28 8.72
C LEU A 69 -0.52 2.33 10.23
N SER A 70 -0.31 1.18 10.86
CA SER A 70 0.05 1.13 12.27
C SER A 70 1.47 1.70 12.51
N ARG A 71 1.70 2.28 13.70
CA ARG A 71 3.06 2.76 14.08
C ARG A 71 4.11 1.66 14.03
N THR A 72 3.72 0.42 14.37
CA THR A 72 4.61 -0.75 14.31
C THR A 72 5.04 -1.04 12.88
N GLU A 73 4.13 -1.00 11.95
CA GLU A 73 4.39 -1.24 10.53
C GLU A 73 5.26 -0.12 9.94
N ILE A 74 4.96 1.14 10.26
CA ILE A 74 5.76 2.29 9.83
C ILE A 74 7.21 2.16 10.33
N LYS A 75 7.42 1.90 11.62
CA LYS A 75 8.76 1.76 12.18
C LYS A 75 9.54 0.60 11.57
N ARG A 76 8.88 -0.54 11.39
CA ARG A 76 9.52 -1.77 10.92
C ARG A 76 9.90 -1.72 9.44
N TYR A 77 9.04 -1.16 8.61
CA TYR A 77 9.17 -1.26 7.15
C TYR A 77 9.46 0.05 6.44
N LEU A 78 9.04 1.18 6.99
CA LEU A 78 9.21 2.47 6.35
C LEU A 78 10.43 3.25 6.87
N ARG A 79 10.84 3.03 8.13
CA ARG A 79 12.06 3.64 8.72
C ARG A 79 13.29 2.74 8.69
N GLY A 80 13.19 1.51 8.20
CA GLY A 80 14.33 0.59 8.08
C GLY A 80 15.33 1.00 6.99
N GLU A 81 16.40 0.22 6.84
CA GLU A 81 17.52 0.49 5.90
C GLU A 81 17.10 0.70 4.44
N SER A 82 15.94 0.17 4.02
CA SER A 82 15.34 0.37 2.71
C SER A 82 14.16 1.35 2.74
N GLY A 83 14.07 2.18 3.78
CA GLY A 83 12.88 2.92 4.12
C GLY A 83 12.55 4.05 3.16
N LEU A 84 11.26 4.27 3.03
CA LEU A 84 10.73 5.51 2.49
C LEU A 84 11.13 6.65 3.42
N PRO A 85 11.59 7.79 2.91
CA PRO A 85 11.81 8.98 3.72
C PRO A 85 10.45 9.51 4.21
N ILE A 86 10.02 9.06 5.38
CA ILE A 86 8.81 9.51 6.06
C ILE A 86 9.21 10.42 7.21
N SER A 87 8.63 11.63 7.24
CA SER A 87 8.78 12.56 8.35
C SER A 87 7.95 12.12 9.56
N VAL A 88 8.28 12.63 10.74
CA VAL A 88 7.52 12.36 11.97
C VAL A 88 6.05 12.77 11.81
N ARG A 89 5.79 13.91 11.16
CA ARG A 89 4.42 14.38 10.90
C ARG A 89 3.64 13.45 10.00
N GLU A 90 4.27 12.89 8.97
CA GLU A 90 3.63 11.91 8.07
C GLU A 90 3.36 10.58 8.79
N GLU A 91 4.29 10.14 9.66
CA GLU A 91 4.08 8.98 10.52
C GLU A 91 2.88 9.16 11.44
N ASP A 92 2.81 10.31 12.14
CA ASP A 92 1.71 10.62 13.06
C ASP A 92 0.37 10.65 12.32
N MET A 93 0.34 11.23 11.14
CA MET A 93 -0.86 11.30 10.30
C MET A 93 -1.33 9.91 9.84
N LEU A 94 -0.42 9.07 9.31
CA LEU A 94 -0.76 7.71 8.89
C LEU A 94 -1.24 6.85 10.07
N ALA A 95 -0.62 7.01 11.23
CA ALA A 95 -1.00 6.30 12.45
C ALA A 95 -2.35 6.78 13.02
N ASP A 96 -2.63 8.09 12.97
CA ASP A 96 -3.94 8.62 13.38
C ASP A 96 -5.05 8.09 12.47
N TRP A 97 -4.81 7.99 11.18
CA TRP A 97 -5.78 7.41 10.23
C TRP A 97 -6.08 5.93 10.52
N ALA A 98 -5.18 5.20 11.15
CA ALA A 98 -5.40 3.82 11.56
C ALA A 98 -6.19 3.69 12.87
N THR A 99 -6.57 4.81 13.52
CA THR A 99 -7.36 4.77 14.75
C THR A 99 -8.86 4.79 14.43
N PRO A 100 -9.70 4.08 15.23
CA PRO A 100 -11.14 4.16 15.08
C PRO A 100 -11.66 5.57 15.43
N THR A 101 -12.81 5.93 14.88
CA THR A 101 -13.44 7.24 15.12
C THR A 101 -14.06 7.34 16.52
N ASN A 102 -14.50 6.22 17.09
CA ASN A 102 -15.05 6.08 18.42
C ASN A 102 -14.70 4.70 19.00
N PHE A 103 -15.18 4.38 20.20
CA PHE A 103 -14.93 3.09 20.89
C PHE A 103 -15.96 2.00 20.59
N ASP A 104 -16.86 2.23 19.62
CA ASP A 104 -17.85 1.22 19.25
C ASP A 104 -17.23 0.12 18.39
N ALA A 105 -17.73 -1.11 18.53
CA ALA A 105 -17.24 -2.27 17.77
C ALA A 105 -17.37 -2.11 16.25
N ASN A 106 -18.29 -1.27 15.77
CA ASN A 106 -18.56 -0.96 14.37
C ASN A 106 -18.01 0.42 13.95
N ALA A 107 -17.11 1.01 14.73
CA ALA A 107 -16.53 2.30 14.41
C ALA A 107 -15.76 2.26 13.09
N SER A 108 -16.00 3.24 12.24
CA SER A 108 -15.14 3.46 11.06
C SER A 108 -13.76 3.99 11.50
N PHE A 109 -12.75 3.77 10.68
CA PHE A 109 -11.43 4.36 10.90
C PHE A 109 -11.39 5.81 10.42
N LYS A 110 -10.62 6.65 11.09
CA LYS A 110 -10.43 8.07 10.72
C LYS A 110 -9.82 8.24 9.32
N GLY A 111 -9.14 7.22 8.81
CA GLY A 111 -8.45 7.20 7.53
C GLY A 111 -9.29 6.74 6.35
N VAL A 112 -10.59 6.49 6.51
CA VAL A 112 -11.44 6.12 5.38
C VAL A 112 -11.40 7.20 4.30
N GLY A 113 -11.02 6.81 3.07
CA GLY A 113 -10.86 7.73 1.94
C GLY A 113 -9.62 8.60 1.97
N LYS A 114 -8.74 8.49 2.99
CA LYS A 114 -7.52 9.31 3.10
C LYS A 114 -6.29 8.53 2.67
N PHE A 115 -5.44 9.21 1.91
CA PHE A 115 -4.19 8.66 1.40
C PHE A 115 -3.08 9.69 1.47
N LEU A 116 -1.84 9.23 1.66
CA LEU A 116 -0.63 10.02 1.53
C LEU A 116 0.07 9.62 0.23
N ILE A 117 0.18 10.54 -0.72
CA ILE A 117 0.88 10.31 -1.98
C ILE A 117 2.32 10.79 -1.83
N LYS A 118 3.28 9.86 -1.97
CA LYS A 118 4.72 10.14 -1.94
C LYS A 118 5.31 10.07 -3.35
N LEU A 119 6.09 11.08 -3.72
CA LEU A 119 6.84 11.16 -4.96
C LEU A 119 8.34 11.12 -4.64
N GLY A 120 8.95 9.95 -4.73
CA GLY A 120 10.35 9.77 -4.37
C GLY A 120 10.62 10.20 -2.92
N GLY A 121 11.63 11.04 -2.71
CA GLY A 121 12.03 11.60 -1.41
C GLY A 121 11.32 12.89 -1.00
N LEU A 122 10.37 13.38 -1.79
CA LEU A 122 9.66 14.63 -1.50
C LEU A 122 8.67 14.48 -0.35
N PRO A 123 8.28 15.58 0.33
CA PRO A 123 7.18 15.57 1.27
C PRO A 123 5.92 14.99 0.65
N GLY A 124 5.18 14.20 1.43
CA GLY A 124 3.95 13.58 0.98
C GLY A 124 2.79 14.57 0.87
N ILE A 125 1.91 14.31 -0.08
CA ILE A 125 0.70 15.09 -0.31
C ILE A 125 -0.47 14.30 0.29
N PRO A 126 -1.09 14.77 1.39
CA PRO A 126 -2.30 14.15 1.92
C PRO A 126 -3.49 14.47 1.01
N VAL A 127 -4.24 13.43 0.66
CA VAL A 127 -5.46 13.54 -0.15
C VAL A 127 -6.62 12.89 0.58
N ASN A 128 -7.82 13.42 0.37
CA ASN A 128 -9.06 12.86 0.85
C ASN A 128 -9.97 12.60 -0.35
N VAL A 129 -10.22 11.34 -0.65
CA VAL A 129 -11.13 10.92 -1.73
C VAL A 129 -12.54 10.90 -1.17
N GLN A 130 -13.40 11.75 -1.73
CA GLN A 130 -14.82 11.79 -1.40
C GLN A 130 -15.63 11.20 -2.54
N MET A 131 -16.45 10.22 -2.20
CA MET A 131 -17.40 9.66 -3.17
C MET A 131 -18.56 10.64 -3.37
N CYS A 132 -18.93 10.90 -4.61
CA CYS A 132 -20.14 11.66 -4.92
C CYS A 132 -21.40 10.81 -4.65
N ASP A 133 -22.57 11.44 -4.62
CA ASP A 133 -23.84 10.76 -4.29
C ASP A 133 -24.19 9.66 -5.31
N ILE A 134 -23.84 9.86 -6.57
CA ILE A 134 -24.03 8.86 -7.64
C ILE A 134 -23.17 7.63 -7.38
N GLU A 135 -21.91 7.80 -6.97
CA GLU A 135 -21.00 6.69 -6.64
C GLU A 135 -21.48 5.96 -5.40
N ARG A 136 -22.03 6.66 -4.40
CA ARG A 136 -22.61 6.05 -3.19
C ARG A 136 -23.86 5.23 -3.48
N SER A 137 -24.70 5.70 -4.41
CA SER A 137 -25.98 5.05 -4.71
C SER A 137 -25.88 3.86 -5.66
N GLY A 138 -24.82 3.76 -6.48
CA GLY A 138 -24.80 2.83 -7.61
C GLY A 138 -23.68 1.79 -7.62
N PHE A 139 -22.55 2.02 -6.96
CA PHE A 139 -21.34 1.24 -7.29
C PHE A 139 -20.72 0.43 -6.16
N ASN A 140 -21.09 0.61 -4.90
CA ASN A 140 -20.38 -0.07 -3.82
C ASN A 140 -21.32 -0.70 -2.79
N ASP A 141 -22.01 -1.74 -3.19
CA ASP A 141 -22.78 -2.59 -2.29
C ASP A 141 -22.00 -3.87 -1.88
N THR A 142 -20.68 -3.73 -1.75
CA THR A 142 -19.83 -4.84 -1.30
C THR A 142 -20.23 -5.28 0.10
N ASN A 143 -20.69 -4.37 0.94
CA ASN A 143 -21.14 -4.68 2.31
C ASN A 143 -22.52 -5.38 2.33
N ALA A 144 -23.42 -5.10 1.41
CA ALA A 144 -24.73 -5.78 1.34
C ALA A 144 -24.59 -7.26 0.93
N LYS A 145 -23.52 -7.64 0.25
CA LYS A 145 -23.23 -9.03 -0.08
C LYS A 145 -22.79 -9.87 1.13
N TRP A 146 -22.30 -9.24 2.19
CA TRP A 146 -21.80 -9.91 3.40
C TRP A 146 -22.79 -9.88 4.57
N SER A 147 -23.90 -9.17 4.44
CA SER A 147 -24.96 -9.06 5.44
C SER A 147 -26.10 -10.09 5.29
N ARG A 148 -25.85 -11.18 4.52
CA ARG A 148 -26.78 -12.31 4.37
C ARG A 148 -26.32 -13.51 5.17
#